data_757bc59cab11748bdfcb7705ef023e80
#
_entry.id   757bc59cab11748bdfcb7705ef023e80
#
_cell.length_a   1.000
_cell.length_b   1.000
_cell.length_c   1.000
_cell.angle_alpha   90.00
_cell.angle_beta   90.00
_cell.angle_gamma   90.00
#
_symmetry.space_group_name_H-M   'P 1'
#
loop_
_entity.id
_entity.type
_entity.pdbx_description
1 polymer ?
#
loop_
_entity_poly.entity_id
_entity_poly.type
_entity_poly.pdbx_seq_one_letter_code
_entity_poly.pdbx_strand_id
1 'polypeptide(L)'
;MLRATKQLLATKLAQQAAKGIKETTIRAMCVGIPNTGKSTFLNRMIGKNVAQVGNRPGVTRKQNWLKTQQNFAILDTPGVLWPKFADQLIGQKLALTGAIKEGLYHEDDIVLFALAFYQANYPQLLQQHYQLSAEQLQLAPVDLLMALTKKLGFRDEYERMVTRFLLDYRKGKLGRITLDQVPATWQATVHD
;
A
#
# COMPACT_ATOMS: atom_id res chain seq x y z
N MET A 1 7.50 17.59 9.45
CA MET A 1 7.97 17.53 8.07
C MET A 1 8.55 18.87 7.60
N LEU A 2 7.83 19.98 7.56
CA LEU A 2 8.33 21.30 7.14
C LEU A 2 9.62 21.74 7.86
N ARG A 3 9.70 21.50 9.18
CA ARG A 3 10.90 21.81 9.98
C ARG A 3 12.11 20.99 9.52
N ALA A 4 11.95 19.69 9.30
CA ALA A 4 12.99 18.81 8.80
C ALA A 4 13.43 19.20 7.38
N THR A 5 12.48 19.52 6.49
CA THR A 5 12.80 19.98 5.12
C THR A 5 13.57 21.30 5.12
N LYS A 6 13.21 22.25 6.00
CA LYS A 6 13.95 23.52 6.16
C LYS A 6 15.36 23.29 6.67
N GLN A 7 15.56 22.34 7.58
CA GLN A 7 16.90 21.98 8.07
C GLN A 7 17.76 21.38 6.96
N LEU A 8 17.21 20.43 6.17
CA LEU A 8 17.90 19.83 5.03
C LEU A 8 18.29 20.85 3.94
N LEU A 9 17.51 21.91 3.79
CA LEU A 9 17.73 22.94 2.78
C LEU A 9 18.36 24.21 3.35
N ALA A 10 18.82 24.22 4.60
CA ALA A 10 19.31 25.42 5.30
C ALA A 10 20.39 26.17 4.50
N THR A 11 21.39 25.47 4.00
CA THR A 11 22.49 26.06 3.21
C THR A 11 21.96 26.72 1.93
N LYS A 12 21.06 26.05 1.21
CA LYS A 12 20.46 26.57 -0.02
C LYS A 12 19.59 27.78 0.24
N LEU A 13 18.82 27.77 1.31
CA LEU A 13 17.95 28.89 1.70
C LEU A 13 18.80 30.10 2.13
N ALA A 14 19.90 29.89 2.85
CA ALA A 14 20.84 30.95 3.22
C ALA A 14 21.50 31.60 1.99
N GLN A 15 21.93 30.79 1.00
CA GLN A 15 22.49 31.31 -0.25
C GLN A 15 21.47 32.13 -1.07
N GLN A 16 20.20 31.71 -1.06
CA GLN A 16 19.14 32.44 -1.73
C GLN A 16 18.81 33.77 -1.03
N ALA A 17 18.77 33.75 0.29
CA ALA A 17 18.61 34.96 1.08
C ALA A 17 19.76 35.98 0.85
N ALA A 18 21.01 35.50 0.77
CA ALA A 18 22.19 36.34 0.45
C ALA A 18 22.09 36.99 -0.95
N LYS A 19 21.36 36.34 -1.89
CA LYS A 19 21.08 36.91 -3.24
C LYS A 19 19.84 37.83 -3.25
N GLY A 20 19.29 38.22 -2.11
CA GLY A 20 18.12 39.10 -2.01
C GLY A 20 16.76 38.45 -2.28
N ILE A 21 16.70 37.12 -2.41
CA ILE A 21 15.43 36.41 -2.60
C ILE A 21 14.70 36.30 -1.26
N LYS A 22 13.67 37.12 -1.07
CA LYS A 22 12.94 37.27 0.21
C LYS A 22 12.02 36.10 0.53
N GLU A 23 11.43 35.46 -0.50
CA GLU A 23 10.49 34.33 -0.33
C GLU A 23 10.82 33.20 -1.27
N THR A 24 11.25 32.07 -0.71
CA THR A 24 11.50 30.86 -1.49
C THR A 24 10.42 29.82 -1.19
N THR A 25 9.63 29.48 -2.18
CA THR A 25 8.73 28.34 -2.08
C THR A 25 9.54 27.04 -2.13
N ILE A 26 9.52 26.28 -1.05
CA ILE A 26 10.11 24.94 -1.01
C ILE A 26 9.25 24.02 -1.86
N ARG A 27 9.86 23.36 -2.83
CA ARG A 27 9.20 22.40 -3.71
C ARG A 27 9.62 20.98 -3.37
N ALA A 28 8.64 20.10 -3.19
CA ALA A 28 8.83 18.67 -2.96
C ALA A 28 8.01 17.88 -3.97
N MET A 29 8.36 16.64 -4.19
CA MET A 29 7.61 15.72 -5.03
C MET A 29 7.25 14.48 -4.21
N CYS A 30 6.01 14.01 -4.35
CA CYS A 30 5.53 12.78 -3.73
C CYS A 30 5.52 11.65 -4.77
N VAL A 31 6.43 10.70 -4.63
CA VAL A 31 6.56 9.55 -5.55
C VAL A 31 6.26 8.25 -4.84
N GLY A 32 5.83 7.25 -5.60
CA GLY A 32 5.58 5.89 -5.11
C GLY A 32 4.64 5.12 -6.04
N ILE A 33 4.55 3.83 -5.81
CA ILE A 33 3.66 2.94 -6.55
C ILE A 33 2.17 3.28 -6.30
N PRO A 34 1.21 2.79 -7.11
CA PRO A 34 -0.22 3.01 -6.86
C PRO A 34 -0.65 2.52 -5.47
N ASN A 35 -1.70 3.10 -4.92
CA ASN A 35 -2.35 2.73 -3.65
C ASN A 35 -1.48 2.80 -2.37
N THR A 36 -0.30 3.42 -2.39
CA THR A 36 0.55 3.60 -1.20
C THR A 36 0.12 4.73 -0.27
N GLY A 37 -1.00 5.39 -0.56
CA GLY A 37 -1.51 6.47 0.26
C GLY A 37 -0.91 7.84 -0.01
N LYS A 38 -0.21 8.06 -1.15
CA LYS A 38 0.35 9.37 -1.54
C LYS A 38 -0.66 10.50 -1.43
N SER A 39 -1.78 10.40 -2.12
CA SER A 39 -2.82 11.45 -2.13
C SER A 39 -3.46 11.64 -0.74
N THR A 40 -3.61 10.57 0.04
CA THR A 40 -4.09 10.65 1.43
C THR A 40 -3.10 11.43 2.31
N PHE A 41 -1.82 11.13 2.15
CA PHE A 41 -0.75 11.84 2.87
C PHE A 41 -0.72 13.33 2.48
N LEU A 42 -0.84 13.64 1.20
CA LEU A 42 -0.88 15.02 0.70
C LEU A 42 -2.08 15.78 1.25
N ASN A 43 -3.28 15.20 1.25
CA ASN A 43 -4.48 15.82 1.81
C ASN A 43 -4.33 16.11 3.30
N ARG A 44 -3.74 15.19 4.07
CA ARG A 44 -3.43 15.42 5.49
C ARG A 44 -2.43 16.57 5.70
N MET A 45 -1.40 16.64 4.86
CA MET A 45 -0.41 17.72 4.95
C MET A 45 -0.99 19.10 4.63
N ILE A 46 -1.89 19.17 3.67
CA ILE A 46 -2.49 20.43 3.22
C ILE A 46 -3.67 20.84 4.11
N GLY A 47 -4.24 19.88 4.83
CA GLY A 47 -5.44 20.08 5.67
C GLY A 47 -6.73 20.23 4.85
N LYS A 48 -6.71 19.85 3.58
CA LYS A 48 -7.84 19.94 2.65
C LYS A 48 -7.85 18.74 1.70
N ASN A 49 -9.03 18.34 1.23
CA ASN A 49 -9.19 17.27 0.22
C ASN A 49 -8.97 17.82 -1.21
N VAL A 50 -7.73 18.11 -1.56
CA VAL A 50 -7.35 18.67 -2.87
C VAL A 50 -6.80 17.63 -3.84
N ALA A 51 -6.24 16.54 -3.31
CA ALA A 51 -5.79 15.40 -4.11
C ALA A 51 -6.89 14.33 -4.14
N GLN A 52 -7.17 13.79 -5.33
CA GLN A 52 -8.14 12.71 -5.48
C GLN A 52 -7.64 11.45 -4.77
N VAL A 53 -8.46 10.87 -3.91
CA VAL A 53 -8.17 9.66 -3.16
C VAL A 53 -9.11 8.55 -3.60
N GLY A 54 -8.59 7.36 -3.84
CA GLY A 54 -9.39 6.17 -4.13
C GLY A 54 -8.55 4.91 -4.00
N ASN A 55 -9.20 3.80 -3.66
CA ASN A 55 -8.54 2.49 -3.49
C ASN A 55 -8.35 1.75 -4.84
N ARG A 56 -8.19 2.49 -5.94
CA ARG A 56 -7.97 1.93 -7.28
C ARG A 56 -6.73 2.54 -7.92
N PRO A 57 -5.92 1.75 -8.65
CA PRO A 57 -4.80 2.28 -9.41
C PRO A 57 -5.26 3.30 -10.46
N GLY A 58 -4.47 4.37 -10.68
CA GLY A 58 -4.75 5.37 -11.70
C GLY A 58 -5.79 6.44 -11.30
N VAL A 59 -6.07 6.62 -10.01
CA VAL A 59 -6.90 7.72 -9.50
C VAL A 59 -6.26 9.07 -9.83
N THR A 60 -4.98 9.25 -9.54
CA THR A 60 -4.20 10.42 -9.95
C THR A 60 -3.70 10.22 -11.37
N ARG A 61 -4.25 10.97 -12.33
CA ARG A 61 -3.91 10.84 -13.77
C ARG A 61 -2.96 11.90 -14.27
N LYS A 62 -2.90 13.06 -13.59
CA LYS A 62 -2.07 14.21 -13.98
C LYS A 62 -1.24 14.66 -12.79
N GLN A 63 -0.09 15.22 -13.08
CA GLN A 63 0.75 15.88 -12.08
C GLN A 63 0.12 17.23 -11.70
N ASN A 64 -0.05 17.46 -10.40
CA ASN A 64 -0.62 18.70 -9.90
C ASN A 64 0.24 19.29 -8.79
N TRP A 65 0.56 20.59 -8.88
CA TRP A 65 1.20 21.31 -7.79
C TRP A 65 0.16 21.70 -6.74
N LEU A 66 0.34 21.19 -5.55
CA LEU A 66 -0.49 21.49 -4.39
C LEU A 66 0.26 22.47 -3.49
N LYS A 67 -0.26 23.70 -3.36
CA LYS A 67 0.35 24.73 -2.53
C LYS A 67 -0.21 24.66 -1.11
N THR A 68 0.66 24.81 -0.11
CA THR A 68 0.29 24.98 1.28
C THR A 68 0.38 26.46 1.70
N GLN A 69 -0.17 26.79 2.85
CA GLN A 69 -0.14 28.17 3.38
C GLN A 69 1.27 28.64 3.84
N GLN A 70 2.27 27.75 3.87
CA GLN A 70 3.58 28.02 4.48
C GLN A 70 4.72 28.04 3.45
N ASN A 71 4.51 28.60 2.26
CA ASN A 71 5.51 28.64 1.18
C ASN A 71 6.11 27.26 0.86
N PHE A 72 5.27 26.22 0.89
CA PHE A 72 5.63 24.86 0.55
C PHE A 72 4.68 24.36 -0.55
N ALA A 73 5.23 23.82 -1.61
CA ALA A 73 4.47 23.25 -2.72
C ALA A 73 4.88 21.79 -2.91
N ILE A 74 3.89 20.91 -3.09
CA ILE A 74 4.12 19.49 -3.30
C ILE A 74 3.54 19.08 -4.65
N LEU A 75 4.33 18.42 -5.45
CA LEU A 75 3.87 17.82 -6.70
C LEU A 75 3.26 16.44 -6.40
N ASP A 76 1.95 16.32 -6.61
CA ASP A 76 1.29 15.02 -6.63
C ASP A 76 1.55 14.34 -7.97
N THR A 77 2.04 13.10 -7.91
CA THR A 77 2.38 12.33 -9.11
C THR A 77 1.55 11.05 -9.18
N PRO A 78 1.17 10.61 -10.40
CA PRO A 78 0.59 9.29 -10.59
C PRO A 78 1.49 8.20 -10.04
N GLY A 79 0.90 7.16 -9.45
CA GLY A 79 1.64 5.97 -9.10
C GLY A 79 2.03 5.21 -10.36
N VAL A 80 3.29 4.81 -10.45
CA VAL A 80 3.83 4.09 -11.61
C VAL A 80 4.41 2.75 -11.14
N LEU A 81 4.17 1.71 -11.91
CA LEU A 81 4.76 0.38 -11.76
C LEU A 81 5.59 0.05 -12.99
N TRP A 82 6.54 -0.84 -12.83
CA TRP A 82 7.29 -1.42 -13.95
C TRP A 82 6.35 -2.21 -14.87
N PRO A 83 6.58 -2.21 -16.19
CA PRO A 83 5.75 -2.96 -17.15
C PRO A 83 5.83 -4.48 -16.96
N LYS A 84 6.94 -4.98 -16.43
CA LYS A 84 7.16 -6.39 -16.12
C LYS A 84 7.85 -6.52 -14.77
N PHE A 85 7.47 -7.54 -14.01
CA PHE A 85 8.14 -7.95 -12.79
C PHE A 85 9.06 -9.12 -13.12
N ALA A 86 10.31 -9.06 -12.68
CA ALA A 86 11.27 -10.15 -12.83
C ALA A 86 10.87 -11.38 -11.98
N ASP A 87 10.22 -11.12 -10.84
CA ASP A 87 9.74 -12.12 -9.90
C ASP A 87 8.21 -12.06 -9.83
N GLN A 88 7.57 -13.19 -10.07
CA GLN A 88 6.12 -13.35 -10.00
C GLN A 88 5.59 -13.07 -8.60
N LEU A 89 6.36 -13.40 -7.55
CA LEU A 89 6.01 -13.15 -6.15
C LEU A 89 5.80 -11.66 -5.88
N ILE A 90 6.64 -10.80 -6.48
CA ILE A 90 6.48 -9.34 -6.37
C ILE A 90 5.14 -8.92 -6.99
N GLY A 91 4.79 -9.47 -8.15
CA GLY A 91 3.51 -9.23 -8.81
C GLY A 91 2.33 -9.62 -7.93
N GLN A 92 2.36 -10.79 -7.30
CA GLN A 92 1.31 -11.27 -6.39
C GLN A 92 1.13 -10.35 -5.17
N LYS A 93 2.22 -9.94 -4.52
CA LYS A 93 2.19 -9.00 -3.39
C LYS A 93 1.60 -7.64 -3.79
N LEU A 94 1.98 -7.12 -4.96
CA LEU A 94 1.45 -5.85 -5.48
C LEU A 94 -0.02 -5.94 -5.88
N ALA A 95 -0.46 -7.08 -6.44
CA ALA A 95 -1.86 -7.33 -6.75
C ALA A 95 -2.70 -7.43 -5.47
N LEU A 96 -2.23 -8.16 -4.46
CA LEU A 96 -2.89 -8.29 -3.17
C LEU A 96 -3.11 -6.92 -2.50
N THR A 97 -2.10 -6.04 -2.50
CA THR A 97 -2.21 -4.68 -1.96
C THR A 97 -3.03 -3.72 -2.83
N GLY A 98 -3.49 -4.16 -4.00
CA GLY A 98 -4.27 -3.34 -4.93
C GLY A 98 -3.43 -2.33 -5.72
N ALA A 99 -2.11 -2.48 -5.77
CA ALA A 99 -1.23 -1.63 -6.58
C ALA A 99 -1.37 -1.91 -8.08
N ILE A 100 -1.74 -3.15 -8.44
CA ILE A 100 -2.05 -3.56 -9.81
C ILE A 100 -3.56 -3.45 -10.04
N LYS A 101 -3.95 -3.02 -11.24
CA LYS A 101 -5.37 -2.87 -11.62
C LYS A 101 -6.04 -4.24 -11.69
N GLU A 102 -7.25 -4.34 -11.14
CA GLU A 102 -8.12 -5.50 -11.28
C GLU A 102 -8.35 -5.83 -12.77
N GLY A 103 -8.44 -7.14 -13.08
CA GLY A 103 -8.53 -7.63 -14.46
C GLY A 103 -7.19 -7.82 -15.18
N LEU A 104 -6.05 -7.47 -14.57
CA LEU A 104 -4.70 -7.78 -15.09
C LEU A 104 -4.07 -9.03 -14.44
N TYR A 105 -4.79 -9.68 -13.54
CA TYR A 105 -4.39 -10.89 -12.84
C TYR A 105 -5.63 -11.71 -12.47
N HIS A 106 -5.46 -13.00 -12.19
CA HIS A 106 -6.51 -13.85 -11.66
C HIS A 106 -6.62 -13.63 -10.14
N GLU A 107 -7.77 -13.15 -9.68
CA GLU A 107 -7.97 -12.78 -8.27
C GLU A 107 -7.91 -13.98 -7.33
N ASP A 108 -8.35 -15.15 -7.79
CA ASP A 108 -8.28 -16.42 -7.09
C ASP A 108 -6.83 -16.83 -6.79
N ASP A 109 -5.91 -16.73 -7.77
CA ASP A 109 -4.49 -17.00 -7.57
C ASP A 109 -3.89 -16.12 -6.48
N ILE A 110 -4.30 -14.84 -6.43
CA ILE A 110 -3.84 -13.88 -5.42
C ILE A 110 -4.38 -14.23 -4.03
N VAL A 111 -5.63 -14.69 -3.95
CA VAL A 111 -6.22 -15.11 -2.68
C VAL A 111 -5.60 -16.41 -2.20
N LEU A 112 -5.35 -17.39 -3.09
CA LEU A 112 -4.67 -18.63 -2.73
C LEU A 112 -3.25 -18.36 -2.22
N PHE A 113 -2.50 -17.48 -2.90
CA PHE A 113 -1.21 -17.00 -2.41
C PHE A 113 -1.33 -16.37 -1.01
N ALA A 114 -2.31 -15.49 -0.81
CA ALA A 114 -2.51 -14.81 0.46
C ALA A 114 -2.88 -15.80 1.58
N LEU A 115 -3.77 -16.76 1.32
CA LEU A 115 -4.14 -17.79 2.29
C LEU A 115 -2.91 -18.60 2.73
N ALA A 116 -2.12 -19.10 1.77
CA ALA A 116 -0.87 -19.81 2.06
C ALA A 116 0.11 -18.96 2.89
N PHE A 117 0.25 -17.68 2.53
CA PHE A 117 1.11 -16.75 3.25
C PHE A 117 0.65 -16.52 4.69
N TYR A 118 -0.66 -16.33 4.90
CA TYR A 118 -1.22 -16.16 6.23
C TYR A 118 -1.12 -17.43 7.07
N GLN A 119 -1.38 -18.60 6.49
CA GLN A 119 -1.21 -19.88 7.19
C GLN A 119 0.21 -20.07 7.70
N ALA A 120 1.21 -19.71 6.89
CA ALA A 120 2.61 -19.85 7.25
C ALA A 120 3.11 -18.82 8.28
N ASN A 121 2.65 -17.56 8.18
CA ASN A 121 3.25 -16.45 8.92
C ASN A 121 2.32 -15.83 9.98
N TYR A 122 1.01 -15.85 9.77
CA TYR A 122 0.03 -15.16 10.62
C TYR A 122 -1.27 -15.97 10.81
N PRO A 123 -1.21 -17.28 11.15
CA PRO A 123 -2.40 -18.15 11.21
C PRO A 123 -3.47 -17.64 12.19
N GLN A 124 -3.04 -17.00 13.29
CA GLN A 124 -3.94 -16.46 14.29
C GLN A 124 -4.85 -15.34 13.75
N LEU A 125 -4.38 -14.56 12.78
CA LEU A 125 -5.17 -13.49 12.20
C LEU A 125 -6.31 -14.04 11.33
N LEU A 126 -6.05 -15.11 10.54
CA LEU A 126 -7.11 -15.83 9.84
C LEU A 126 -8.11 -16.45 10.79
N GLN A 127 -7.58 -17.12 11.83
CA GLN A 127 -8.41 -17.78 12.85
C GLN A 127 -9.35 -16.79 13.52
N GLN A 128 -8.84 -15.67 13.98
CA GLN A 128 -9.66 -14.66 14.66
C GLN A 128 -10.68 -14.02 13.74
N HIS A 129 -10.31 -13.66 12.52
CA HIS A 129 -11.19 -12.93 11.62
C HIS A 129 -12.30 -13.81 11.07
N TYR A 130 -11.97 -15.05 10.65
CA TYR A 130 -12.93 -15.97 10.05
C TYR A 130 -13.44 -17.03 11.02
N GLN A 131 -13.01 -17.01 12.30
CA GLN A 131 -13.39 -17.97 13.34
C GLN A 131 -13.09 -19.42 12.91
N LEU A 132 -11.90 -19.65 12.35
CA LEU A 132 -11.49 -20.97 11.86
C LEU A 132 -11.10 -21.90 13.01
N SER A 133 -11.39 -23.22 12.83
CA SER A 133 -10.84 -24.25 13.72
C SER A 133 -9.35 -24.49 13.40
N ALA A 134 -8.62 -25.16 14.32
CA ALA A 134 -7.25 -25.55 14.11
C ALA A 134 -7.11 -26.49 12.89
N GLU A 135 -8.06 -27.39 12.68
CA GLU A 135 -8.08 -28.31 11.54
C GLU A 135 -8.29 -27.55 10.23
N GLN A 136 -9.19 -26.55 10.21
CA GLN A 136 -9.43 -25.74 9.02
C GLN A 136 -8.18 -24.94 8.61
N LEU A 137 -7.37 -24.50 9.57
CA LEU A 137 -6.11 -23.80 9.28
C LEU A 137 -5.05 -24.69 8.64
N GLN A 138 -5.17 -26.02 8.75
CA GLN A 138 -4.23 -26.98 8.14
C GLN A 138 -4.66 -27.43 6.74
N LEU A 139 -5.82 -27.01 6.26
CA LEU A 139 -6.29 -27.34 4.91
C LEU A 139 -5.37 -26.72 3.86
N ALA A 140 -5.28 -27.38 2.69
CA ALA A 140 -4.65 -26.75 1.54
C ALA A 140 -5.36 -25.41 1.19
N PRO A 141 -4.67 -24.39 0.65
CA PRO A 141 -5.27 -23.07 0.40
C PRO A 141 -6.57 -23.13 -0.41
N VAL A 142 -6.69 -24.05 -1.37
CA VAL A 142 -7.90 -24.25 -2.18
C VAL A 142 -9.04 -24.75 -1.31
N ASP A 143 -8.78 -25.77 -0.48
CA ASP A 143 -9.80 -26.35 0.40
C ASP A 143 -10.22 -25.34 1.49
N LEU A 144 -9.27 -24.55 1.98
CA LEU A 144 -9.56 -23.47 2.91
C LEU A 144 -10.44 -22.38 2.27
N LEU A 145 -10.18 -22.00 1.01
CA LEU A 145 -11.03 -21.08 0.28
C LEU A 145 -12.47 -21.62 0.15
N MET A 146 -12.62 -22.88 -0.19
CA MET A 146 -13.95 -23.53 -0.29
C MET A 146 -14.65 -23.65 1.07
N ALA A 147 -13.90 -23.95 2.13
CA ALA A 147 -14.43 -23.97 3.49
C ALA A 147 -14.91 -22.57 3.94
N LEU A 148 -14.15 -21.53 3.64
CA LEU A 148 -14.53 -20.13 3.90
C LEU A 148 -15.77 -19.72 3.09
N THR A 149 -15.86 -20.13 1.82
CA THR A 149 -17.02 -19.88 0.95
C THR A 149 -18.29 -20.42 1.57
N LYS A 150 -18.28 -21.68 2.01
CA LYS A 150 -19.41 -22.32 2.69
C LYS A 150 -19.72 -21.67 4.02
N LYS A 151 -18.72 -21.40 4.85
CA LYS A 151 -18.85 -20.80 6.18
C LYS A 151 -19.51 -19.42 6.13
N LEU A 152 -19.20 -18.61 5.14
CA LEU A 152 -19.78 -17.27 4.97
C LEU A 152 -21.12 -17.28 4.21
N GLY A 153 -21.66 -18.46 3.91
CA GLY A 153 -22.96 -18.61 3.28
C GLY A 153 -23.01 -18.30 1.80
N PHE A 154 -21.85 -18.29 1.12
CA PHE A 154 -21.79 -18.06 -0.33
C PHE A 154 -22.09 -19.32 -1.15
N ARG A 155 -22.45 -20.42 -0.50
CA ARG A 155 -22.71 -21.73 -1.14
C ARG A 155 -21.50 -22.20 -1.94
N ASP A 156 -21.63 -22.27 -3.28
CA ASP A 156 -20.58 -22.69 -4.19
C ASP A 156 -19.97 -21.51 -4.98
N GLU A 157 -20.39 -20.26 -4.69
CA GLU A 157 -19.91 -19.04 -5.35
C GLU A 157 -18.58 -18.56 -4.74
N TYR A 158 -17.49 -19.28 -5.01
CA TYR A 158 -16.18 -18.96 -4.42
C TYR A 158 -15.65 -17.59 -4.87
N GLU A 159 -16.03 -17.08 -6.04
CA GLU A 159 -15.65 -15.74 -6.51
C GLU A 159 -16.12 -14.63 -5.56
N ARG A 160 -17.26 -14.84 -4.89
CA ARG A 160 -17.72 -13.91 -3.85
C ARG A 160 -16.83 -13.93 -2.64
N MET A 161 -16.30 -15.10 -2.28
CA MET A 161 -15.33 -15.21 -1.20
C MET A 161 -13.98 -14.59 -1.59
N VAL A 162 -13.53 -14.79 -2.83
CA VAL A 162 -12.31 -14.16 -3.37
C VAL A 162 -12.42 -12.63 -3.27
N THR A 163 -13.48 -12.04 -3.80
CA THR A 163 -13.72 -10.60 -3.71
C THR A 163 -13.80 -10.12 -2.26
N ARG A 164 -14.48 -10.89 -1.39
CA ARG A 164 -14.61 -10.56 0.02
C ARG A 164 -13.26 -10.57 0.73
N PHE A 165 -12.43 -11.58 0.48
CA PHE A 165 -11.10 -11.71 1.08
C PHE A 165 -10.21 -10.52 0.70
N LEU A 166 -10.15 -10.16 -0.58
CA LEU A 166 -9.38 -9.00 -1.06
C LEU A 166 -9.85 -7.70 -0.41
N LEU A 167 -11.16 -7.51 -0.25
CA LEU A 167 -11.71 -6.35 0.44
C LEU A 167 -11.34 -6.32 1.93
N ASP A 168 -11.41 -7.44 2.62
CA ASP A 168 -11.08 -7.52 4.04
C ASP A 168 -9.58 -7.29 4.26
N TYR A 169 -8.72 -7.83 3.39
CA TYR A 169 -7.29 -7.56 3.40
C TYR A 169 -7.00 -6.06 3.20
N ARG A 170 -7.49 -5.47 2.11
CA ARG A 170 -7.24 -4.07 1.74
C ARG A 170 -7.83 -3.06 2.74
N LYS A 171 -8.84 -3.44 3.48
CA LYS A 171 -9.41 -2.66 4.60
C LYS A 171 -8.67 -2.88 5.93
N GLY A 172 -7.64 -3.72 5.96
CA GLY A 172 -6.85 -4.02 7.15
C GLY A 172 -7.58 -4.85 8.20
N LYS A 173 -8.69 -5.51 7.85
CA LYS A 173 -9.45 -6.34 8.79
C LYS A 173 -8.73 -7.65 9.16
N LEU A 174 -7.84 -8.11 8.29
CA LEU A 174 -6.97 -9.27 8.52
C LEU A 174 -5.68 -8.90 9.30
N GLY A 175 -5.66 -7.75 9.95
CA GLY A 175 -4.53 -7.26 10.71
C GLY A 175 -3.54 -6.46 9.87
N ARG A 176 -2.57 -5.85 10.55
CA ARG A 176 -1.46 -5.14 9.90
C ARG A 176 -0.28 -6.08 9.79
N ILE A 177 0.05 -6.48 8.58
CA ILE A 177 1.13 -7.42 8.30
C ILE A 177 2.11 -6.83 7.30
N THR A 178 3.31 -7.40 7.28
CA THR A 178 4.33 -7.13 6.26
C THR A 178 4.45 -8.36 5.37
N LEU A 179 4.33 -8.17 4.06
CA LEU A 179 4.47 -9.25 3.07
C LEU A 179 5.94 -9.61 2.78
N ASP A 180 6.86 -8.72 3.14
CA ASP A 180 8.28 -8.94 3.02
C ASP A 180 8.89 -9.17 4.40
N GLN A 181 9.77 -10.17 4.50
CA GLN A 181 10.58 -10.39 5.69
C GLN A 181 11.98 -9.84 5.42
N VAL A 182 12.45 -9.00 6.33
CA VAL A 182 13.82 -8.50 6.27
C VAL A 182 14.75 -9.63 6.71
N PRO A 183 15.69 -10.05 5.86
CA PRO A 183 16.67 -11.07 6.28
C PRO A 183 17.37 -10.67 7.57
N ALA A 184 17.62 -11.63 8.47
CA ALA A 184 18.29 -11.37 9.73
C ALA A 184 19.65 -10.67 9.56
N THR A 185 20.33 -10.90 8.45
CA THR A 185 21.60 -10.26 8.07
C THR A 185 21.46 -8.74 7.85
N TRP A 186 20.28 -8.24 7.53
CA TRP A 186 20.01 -6.80 7.33
C TRP A 186 19.71 -6.07 8.65
N GLN A 187 19.34 -6.80 9.69
CA GLN A 187 19.05 -6.18 11.00
C GLN A 187 20.35 -5.73 11.70
N ALA A 188 21.49 -6.29 11.33
CA ALA A 188 22.80 -5.96 11.92
C ALA A 188 23.45 -4.68 11.37
N THR A 189 23.00 -4.14 10.24
CA THR A 189 23.62 -2.99 9.54
C THR A 189 22.95 -1.64 9.78
N VAL A 190 21.91 -1.57 10.60
CA VAL A 190 21.14 -0.33 10.84
C VAL A 190 21.56 0.40 12.13
N HIS A 191 22.61 -0.05 12.81
CA HIS A 191 23.05 0.50 14.10
C HIS A 191 24.48 1.09 14.08
N ASP A 192 24.93 1.63 12.95
CA ASP A 192 26.13 2.48 12.90
C ASP A 192 25.82 3.87 12.33
#